data_9c4b2f835f19b9c6eab4082c720ac61c
#
_entry.id   9c4b2f835f19b9c6eab4082c720ac61c
#
_cell.length_a   1.000
_cell.length_b   1.000
_cell.length_c   1.000
_cell.angle_alpha   90.00
_cell.angle_beta   90.00
_cell.angle_gamma   90.00
#
_symmetry.space_group_name_H-M   'P 1'
#
loop_
_entity.id
_entity.type
_entity.pdbx_description
1 polymer ?
#
loop_
_entity_poly.entity_id
_entity_poly.type
_entity_poly.pdbx_seq_one_letter_code
_entity_poly.pdbx_strand_id
1 'polypeptide(L)'
;MRTLLCTALVTALAVTAPAQNSGKKIRTQPSELAARAGSAVEWRTDLKSALAEAKEEKKPVFWYVPTIHRSPMDRKKEIDRYMMAGPFSWPRSADLLNEHFIPVRMPASSAECETYGLKQLVFIEPGWIVFDKKGEEIGREHQITTFHPARFLAPLAKLMKTENPAADNQPGNADDPATAGWLTGVTHWISQREEEARAEWTALTEEHPDHPLAWKAAMELEGHGPFVHAFETYAELSAKALEPSADGTTSPPGVYSEQDLWDRSVAFLLATQRSHGGWEDSTYDFGGTDGLPNVFVAISSICTIGLLEHSARLDEPDADVEAALERALGYISDEAKINREDTDEQFFAHAYLARALTRWIELRPGDKEKVTPTLERATADLIATQGKSGAWAHEYSNPFVTSDALIALAEAKRVGVVPEDLPQAVERGVASLLLCRTTEGAYSYGQPRRGKVRASMEGSVGRTPRGELAITLWSPKESIGLKKAVAISFDNEEHLLPAQKYDDHTSSYNYGGFFFYYDLLARTEAIAALPKGAARKRSATDQHKQLMSLPEFDGVFMDSHEIGRCYGTGMALWCLATLNNLD
;
A
#
# COMPACT_ATOMS: atom_id res chain seq x y z
N MET A 1 43.99 -41.14 -53.31
CA MET A 1 43.15 -41.17 -52.13
C MET A 1 43.13 -39.73 -51.54
N ARG A 2 42.05 -39.01 -51.80
CA ARG A 2 41.85 -37.63 -51.25
C ARG A 2 40.78 -37.70 -50.19
N THR A 3 41.19 -37.39 -48.97
CA THR A 3 40.31 -37.32 -47.78
C THR A 3 39.59 -35.96 -47.78
N LEU A 4 38.27 -35.99 -47.94
CA LEU A 4 37.42 -34.81 -47.77
C LEU A 4 37.16 -34.59 -46.27
N LEU A 5 37.60 -33.46 -45.72
CA LEU A 5 37.16 -32.95 -44.43
C LEU A 5 35.83 -32.21 -44.66
N CYS A 6 34.73 -32.72 -44.08
CA CYS A 6 33.50 -31.99 -43.93
C CYS A 6 33.56 -31.15 -42.64
N THR A 7 33.69 -29.85 -42.80
CA THR A 7 33.55 -28.87 -41.71
C THR A 7 32.06 -28.56 -41.57
N ALA A 8 31.44 -29.08 -40.55
CA ALA A 8 30.06 -28.70 -40.19
C ALA A 8 30.07 -27.31 -39.51
N LEU A 9 29.50 -26.34 -40.21
CA LEU A 9 29.25 -25.01 -39.70
C LEU A 9 28.00 -25.07 -38.79
N VAL A 10 28.21 -25.07 -37.48
CA VAL A 10 27.10 -24.92 -36.53
C VAL A 10 26.77 -23.42 -36.45
N THR A 11 25.76 -23.01 -37.18
CA THR A 11 25.12 -21.71 -37.04
C THR A 11 24.32 -21.73 -35.73
N ALA A 12 24.87 -21.14 -34.69
CA ALA A 12 24.10 -20.80 -33.48
C ALA A 12 23.09 -19.72 -33.86
N LEU A 13 21.83 -20.12 -34.01
CA LEU A 13 20.69 -19.21 -34.00
C LEU A 13 20.62 -18.65 -32.58
N ALA A 14 21.12 -17.43 -32.39
CA ALA A 14 20.78 -16.65 -31.25
C ALA A 14 19.28 -16.38 -31.32
N VAL A 15 18.52 -17.15 -30.57
CA VAL A 15 17.13 -16.80 -30.26
C VAL A 15 17.22 -15.51 -29.44
N THR A 16 17.08 -14.38 -30.11
CA THR A 16 16.80 -13.12 -29.41
C THR A 16 15.45 -13.32 -28.73
N ALA A 17 15.45 -13.45 -27.42
CA ALA A 17 14.22 -13.34 -26.65
C ALA A 17 13.49 -12.07 -27.13
N PRO A 18 12.19 -12.13 -27.42
CA PRO A 18 11.43 -10.94 -27.74
C PRO A 18 11.65 -9.96 -26.59
N ALA A 19 12.10 -8.73 -26.93
CA ALA A 19 12.09 -7.64 -25.98
C ALA A 19 10.69 -7.61 -25.38
N GLN A 20 10.60 -7.85 -24.09
CA GLN A 20 9.34 -7.74 -23.35
C GLN A 20 8.83 -6.33 -23.64
N ASN A 21 7.79 -6.22 -24.44
CA ASN A 21 6.99 -5.03 -24.52
C ASN A 21 6.38 -4.90 -23.12
N SER A 22 6.97 -4.04 -22.30
CA SER A 22 6.27 -3.50 -21.15
C SER A 22 5.02 -2.84 -21.72
N GLY A 23 3.92 -3.60 -21.73
CA GLY A 23 2.65 -3.13 -22.25
C GLY A 23 2.29 -1.90 -21.43
N LYS A 24 2.46 -0.70 -21.99
CA LYS A 24 1.96 0.51 -21.33
C LYS A 24 0.51 0.25 -21.02
N LYS A 25 0.17 0.18 -19.74
CA LYS A 25 -1.23 0.09 -19.30
C LYS A 25 -2.01 1.17 -20.03
N ILE A 26 -3.02 0.76 -20.81
CA ILE A 26 -3.90 1.71 -21.47
C ILE A 26 -4.83 2.24 -20.39
N ARG A 27 -4.53 3.46 -19.92
CA ARG A 27 -5.35 4.13 -18.93
C ARG A 27 -6.54 4.78 -19.65
N THR A 28 -7.74 4.48 -19.17
CA THR A 28 -8.96 5.12 -19.67
C THR A 28 -8.88 6.62 -19.40
N GLN A 29 -9.10 7.42 -20.44
CA GLN A 29 -9.22 8.87 -20.26
C GLN A 29 -10.58 9.16 -19.63
N PRO A 30 -10.68 10.12 -18.68
CA PRO A 30 -11.97 10.53 -18.14
C PRO A 30 -12.84 11.15 -19.24
N SER A 31 -14.16 10.94 -19.13
CA SER A 31 -15.13 11.67 -19.95
C SER A 31 -15.09 13.17 -19.68
N GLU A 32 -15.74 13.97 -20.52
CA GLU A 32 -15.87 15.41 -20.28
C GLU A 32 -16.55 15.73 -18.95
N LEU A 33 -17.54 14.94 -18.56
CA LEU A 33 -18.23 15.10 -17.29
C LEU A 33 -17.31 14.73 -16.12
N ALA A 34 -16.64 13.60 -16.19
CA ALA A 34 -15.68 13.17 -15.19
C ALA A 34 -14.49 14.14 -15.06
N ALA A 35 -14.07 14.76 -16.15
CA ALA A 35 -13.02 15.78 -16.14
C ALA A 35 -13.41 17.07 -15.38
N ARG A 36 -14.70 17.26 -15.05
CA ARG A 36 -15.17 18.38 -14.21
C ARG A 36 -14.99 18.14 -12.71
N ALA A 37 -14.55 16.97 -12.29
CA ALA A 37 -14.26 16.71 -10.88
C ALA A 37 -13.30 17.76 -10.31
N GLY A 38 -13.56 18.21 -9.07
CA GLY A 38 -12.77 19.27 -8.41
C GLY A 38 -13.04 20.69 -8.94
N SER A 39 -14.03 20.88 -9.82
CA SER A 39 -14.37 22.18 -10.41
C SER A 39 -15.03 23.16 -9.43
N ALA A 40 -15.46 22.70 -8.25
CA ALA A 40 -15.95 23.58 -7.20
C ALA A 40 -14.84 24.42 -6.56
N VAL A 41 -13.57 24.00 -6.70
CA VAL A 41 -12.43 24.84 -6.33
C VAL A 41 -12.18 25.84 -7.46
N GLU A 42 -12.11 27.13 -7.14
CA GLU A 42 -11.92 28.23 -8.09
C GLU A 42 -10.47 28.32 -8.59
N TRP A 43 -10.04 27.32 -9.35
CA TRP A 43 -8.67 27.19 -9.81
C TRP A 43 -8.20 28.32 -10.73
N ARG A 44 -7.09 28.98 -10.36
CA ARG A 44 -6.28 29.78 -11.28
C ARG A 44 -5.30 28.87 -12.01
N THR A 45 -4.89 29.28 -13.20
CA THR A 45 -3.98 28.52 -14.07
C THR A 45 -2.64 29.20 -14.29
N ASP A 46 -2.39 30.33 -13.63
CA ASP A 46 -1.15 31.10 -13.69
C ASP A 46 -0.71 31.56 -12.31
N LEU A 47 0.41 31.03 -11.84
CA LEU A 47 0.94 31.30 -10.51
C LEU A 47 1.33 32.76 -10.33
N LYS A 48 1.89 33.39 -11.39
CA LYS A 48 2.35 34.79 -11.29
C LYS A 48 1.18 35.75 -11.09
N SER A 49 0.10 35.54 -11.82
CA SER A 49 -1.13 36.32 -11.67
C SER A 49 -1.78 36.08 -10.31
N ALA A 50 -1.81 34.85 -9.84
CA ALA A 50 -2.33 34.50 -8.52
C ALA A 50 -1.51 35.15 -7.39
N LEU A 51 -0.20 35.21 -7.50
CA LEU A 51 0.66 35.89 -6.53
C LEU A 51 0.45 37.43 -6.55
N ALA A 52 0.05 38.00 -7.68
CA ALA A 52 -0.34 39.42 -7.75
C ALA A 52 -1.72 39.63 -7.07
N GLU A 53 -2.70 38.79 -7.38
CA GLU A 53 -4.04 38.77 -6.76
C GLU A 53 -3.94 38.61 -5.24
N ALA A 54 -3.04 37.75 -4.75
CA ALA A 54 -2.77 37.53 -3.33
C ALA A 54 -2.41 38.79 -2.55
N LYS A 55 -1.66 39.69 -3.18
CA LYS A 55 -1.29 40.99 -2.59
C LYS A 55 -2.47 41.93 -2.48
N GLU A 56 -3.36 41.92 -3.47
CA GLU A 56 -4.56 42.77 -3.52
C GLU A 56 -5.62 42.28 -2.53
N GLU A 57 -5.92 40.97 -2.57
CA GLU A 57 -6.95 40.36 -1.72
C GLU A 57 -6.47 40.06 -0.30
N LYS A 58 -5.17 40.13 -0.06
CA LYS A 58 -4.52 39.79 1.22
C LYS A 58 -4.72 38.32 1.63
N LYS A 59 -4.92 37.44 0.66
CA LYS A 59 -5.05 36.00 0.82
C LYS A 59 -3.76 35.27 0.47
N PRO A 60 -3.42 34.12 1.09
CA PRO A 60 -2.35 33.25 0.64
C PRO A 60 -2.69 32.55 -0.66
N VAL A 61 -1.67 32.08 -1.39
CA VAL A 61 -1.84 31.24 -2.59
C VAL A 61 -1.63 29.79 -2.21
N PHE A 62 -2.56 28.93 -2.59
CA PHE A 62 -2.41 27.48 -2.57
C PHE A 62 -2.11 27.00 -3.98
N TRP A 63 -0.86 26.59 -4.25
CA TRP A 63 -0.48 26.06 -5.55
C TRP A 63 -0.42 24.53 -5.49
N TYR A 64 -1.40 23.87 -6.09
CA TYR A 64 -1.38 22.45 -6.35
C TYR A 64 -0.60 22.18 -7.64
N VAL A 65 0.42 21.32 -7.54
CA VAL A 65 1.37 21.00 -8.61
C VAL A 65 1.12 19.57 -9.08
N PRO A 66 0.32 19.34 -10.13
CA PRO A 66 0.01 17.99 -10.62
C PRO A 66 1.22 17.29 -11.24
N THR A 67 2.18 18.04 -11.77
CA THR A 67 3.44 17.51 -12.31
C THR A 67 4.51 18.59 -12.40
N ILE A 68 5.77 18.18 -12.38
CA ILE A 68 6.93 19.05 -12.59
C ILE A 68 7.56 18.84 -13.98
N HIS A 69 8.44 19.74 -14.39
CA HIS A 69 9.11 19.64 -15.66
C HIS A 69 9.98 18.36 -15.74
N ARG A 70 9.76 17.56 -16.81
CA ARG A 70 10.44 16.29 -17.06
C ARG A 70 10.33 15.28 -15.91
N SER A 71 9.19 15.24 -15.25
CA SER A 71 8.92 14.27 -14.19
C SER A 71 9.08 12.83 -14.67
N PRO A 72 9.85 12.00 -13.96
CA PRO A 72 9.92 10.56 -14.23
C PRO A 72 8.72 9.79 -13.65
N MET A 73 7.89 10.39 -12.78
CA MET A 73 6.83 9.71 -12.05
C MET A 73 5.69 9.28 -12.97
N ASP A 74 5.43 7.99 -13.08
CA ASP A 74 4.36 7.44 -13.91
C ASP A 74 2.98 7.64 -13.32
N ARG A 75 2.84 7.49 -12.02
CA ARG A 75 1.55 7.47 -11.30
C ARG A 75 0.92 8.84 -11.07
N LYS A 76 1.61 9.91 -11.30
CA LYS A 76 1.13 11.28 -11.05
C LYS A 76 -0.25 11.59 -11.64
N LYS A 77 -0.56 11.04 -12.81
CA LYS A 77 -1.86 11.29 -13.47
C LYS A 77 -3.01 10.60 -12.74
N GLU A 78 -2.79 9.43 -12.21
CA GLU A 78 -3.79 8.69 -11.43
C GLU A 78 -4.00 9.35 -10.08
N ILE A 79 -2.91 9.65 -9.38
CA ILE A 79 -2.97 10.36 -8.10
C ILE A 79 -3.68 11.71 -8.26
N ASP A 80 -3.35 12.48 -9.31
CA ASP A 80 -4.05 13.75 -9.63
C ASP A 80 -5.55 13.52 -9.83
N ARG A 81 -5.96 12.48 -10.56
CA ARG A 81 -7.37 12.15 -10.77
C ARG A 81 -8.08 11.83 -9.46
N TYR A 82 -7.48 11.04 -8.59
CA TYR A 82 -8.05 10.73 -7.28
C TYR A 82 -8.13 11.95 -6.37
N MET A 83 -7.15 12.85 -6.43
CA MET A 83 -7.23 14.14 -5.74
C MET A 83 -8.40 14.98 -6.24
N MET A 84 -8.58 15.06 -7.56
CA MET A 84 -9.70 15.81 -8.15
C MET A 84 -11.06 15.21 -7.78
N ALA A 85 -11.21 13.89 -7.86
CA ALA A 85 -12.46 13.19 -7.54
C ALA A 85 -12.72 13.06 -6.02
N GLY A 86 -11.67 13.00 -5.23
CA GLY A 86 -11.70 12.87 -3.77
C GLY A 86 -11.65 14.24 -3.08
N PRO A 87 -10.50 14.62 -2.50
CA PRO A 87 -10.38 15.81 -1.65
C PRO A 87 -10.89 17.10 -2.30
N PHE A 88 -10.60 17.34 -3.58
CA PHE A 88 -11.02 18.58 -4.25
C PHE A 88 -12.48 18.60 -4.70
N SER A 89 -13.18 17.47 -4.68
CA SER A 89 -14.63 17.40 -4.89
C SER A 89 -15.41 17.32 -3.57
N TRP A 90 -14.73 17.32 -2.45
CA TRP A 90 -15.37 17.35 -1.14
C TRP A 90 -15.80 18.79 -0.82
N PRO A 91 -17.09 19.07 -0.50
CA PRO A 91 -17.61 20.44 -0.35
C PRO A 91 -16.76 21.28 0.62
N ARG A 92 -16.48 20.76 1.80
CA ARG A 92 -15.70 21.49 2.82
C ARG A 92 -14.25 21.76 2.42
N SER A 93 -13.68 20.94 1.53
CA SER A 93 -12.36 21.22 0.97
C SER A 93 -12.41 22.38 -0.01
N ALA A 94 -13.43 22.39 -0.88
CA ALA A 94 -13.64 23.50 -1.82
C ALA A 94 -13.90 24.81 -1.06
N ASP A 95 -14.76 24.79 -0.04
CA ASP A 95 -15.06 25.95 0.80
C ASP A 95 -13.80 26.50 1.47
N LEU A 96 -13.01 25.65 2.13
CA LEU A 96 -11.76 26.05 2.79
C LEU A 96 -10.79 26.67 1.79
N LEU A 97 -10.60 26.04 0.62
CA LEU A 97 -9.66 26.51 -0.39
C LEU A 97 -10.12 27.86 -1.00
N ASN A 98 -11.39 28.01 -1.32
CA ASN A 98 -11.93 29.24 -1.92
C ASN A 98 -12.01 30.39 -0.90
N GLU A 99 -12.38 30.12 0.36
CA GLU A 99 -12.50 31.14 1.39
C GLU A 99 -11.15 31.67 1.83
N HIS A 100 -10.18 30.77 2.07
CA HIS A 100 -8.93 31.13 2.74
C HIS A 100 -7.73 31.28 1.81
N PHE A 101 -7.81 30.81 0.56
CA PHE A 101 -6.71 30.83 -0.40
C PHE A 101 -7.10 31.41 -1.75
N ILE A 102 -6.10 31.71 -2.55
CA ILE A 102 -6.20 31.82 -4.00
C ILE A 102 -5.67 30.50 -4.56
N PRO A 103 -6.57 29.57 -4.94
CA PRO A 103 -6.13 28.25 -5.39
C PRO A 103 -5.61 28.31 -6.83
N VAL A 104 -4.45 27.71 -7.05
CA VAL A 104 -3.80 27.55 -8.35
C VAL A 104 -3.60 26.07 -8.64
N ARG A 105 -4.01 25.62 -9.83
CA ARG A 105 -3.68 24.30 -10.34
C ARG A 105 -2.94 24.42 -11.67
N MET A 106 -1.64 24.24 -11.65
CA MET A 106 -0.82 24.25 -12.85
C MET A 106 0.44 23.41 -12.70
N PRO A 107 0.89 22.74 -13.79
CA PRO A 107 2.19 22.10 -13.83
C PRO A 107 3.33 23.10 -13.60
N ALA A 108 4.39 22.68 -12.91
CA ALA A 108 5.58 23.51 -12.77
C ALA A 108 6.46 23.42 -14.01
N SER A 109 6.75 24.58 -14.62
CA SER A 109 7.71 24.71 -15.71
C SER A 109 9.16 24.57 -15.22
N SER A 110 10.11 24.53 -16.14
CA SER A 110 11.56 24.52 -15.79
C SER A 110 11.95 25.74 -14.92
N ALA A 111 11.35 26.90 -15.19
CA ALA A 111 11.65 28.12 -14.45
C ALA A 111 11.10 28.08 -13.01
N GLU A 112 9.87 27.57 -12.83
CA GLU A 112 9.29 27.39 -11.51
C GLU A 112 10.04 26.29 -10.73
N CYS A 113 10.44 25.20 -11.39
CA CYS A 113 11.24 24.15 -10.76
C CYS A 113 12.56 24.71 -10.22
N GLU A 114 13.24 25.57 -10.97
CA GLU A 114 14.47 26.23 -10.52
C GLU A 114 14.19 27.21 -9.38
N THR A 115 13.17 28.06 -9.54
CA THR A 115 12.82 29.10 -8.57
C THR A 115 12.42 28.55 -7.21
N TYR A 116 11.60 27.48 -7.20
CA TYR A 116 11.02 26.92 -5.97
C TYR A 116 11.68 25.62 -5.54
N GLY A 117 12.77 25.20 -6.19
CA GLY A 117 13.56 24.02 -5.81
C GLY A 117 12.82 22.69 -5.99
N LEU A 118 11.94 22.59 -7.00
CA LEU A 118 11.18 21.37 -7.28
C LEU A 118 12.06 20.39 -8.07
N LYS A 119 12.75 19.53 -7.35
CA LYS A 119 13.71 18.57 -7.94
C LYS A 119 13.01 17.23 -8.16
N GLN A 120 13.31 16.59 -9.29
CA GLN A 120 12.88 15.22 -9.59
C GLN A 120 13.28 14.28 -8.45
N LEU A 121 12.41 13.33 -8.12
CA LEU A 121 12.59 12.33 -7.06
C LEU A 121 12.77 12.91 -5.63
N VAL A 122 12.61 14.22 -5.47
CA VAL A 122 12.55 14.90 -4.18
C VAL A 122 11.18 15.51 -3.97
N PHE A 123 10.68 16.22 -4.98
CA PHE A 123 9.28 16.59 -5.07
C PHE A 123 8.60 15.51 -5.90
N ILE A 124 7.80 14.67 -5.24
CA ILE A 124 7.08 13.55 -5.83
C ILE A 124 5.65 14.02 -6.10
N GLU A 125 5.37 14.30 -7.34
CA GLU A 125 4.10 14.89 -7.73
C GLU A 125 2.97 13.85 -7.84
N PRO A 126 1.71 14.24 -7.57
CA PRO A 126 1.28 15.60 -7.18
C PRO A 126 1.74 16.00 -5.79
N GLY A 127 1.93 17.30 -5.63
CA GLY A 127 2.19 17.94 -4.34
C GLY A 127 1.61 19.35 -4.31
N TRP A 128 1.85 20.10 -3.25
CA TRP A 128 1.39 21.49 -3.18
C TRP A 128 2.39 22.40 -2.43
N ILE A 129 2.28 23.69 -2.70
CA ILE A 129 3.03 24.77 -2.04
C ILE A 129 2.05 25.87 -1.64
N VAL A 130 2.24 26.44 -0.45
CA VAL A 130 1.47 27.60 0.01
C VAL A 130 2.40 28.80 0.14
N PHE A 131 2.00 29.91 -0.49
CA PHE A 131 2.68 31.20 -0.34
C PHE A 131 1.81 32.17 0.45
N ASP A 132 2.43 32.98 1.28
CA ASP A 132 1.73 34.06 1.96
C ASP A 132 1.33 35.19 0.97
N LYS A 133 0.59 36.17 1.47
CA LYS A 133 0.19 37.36 0.69
C LYS A 133 1.34 38.21 0.14
N LYS A 134 2.60 37.97 0.56
CA LYS A 134 3.78 38.63 0.00
C LYS A 134 4.47 37.78 -1.05
N GLY A 135 4.06 36.53 -1.22
CA GLY A 135 4.67 35.56 -2.10
C GLY A 135 5.83 34.79 -1.47
N GLU A 136 5.95 34.83 -0.13
CA GLU A 136 6.90 34.01 0.61
C GLU A 136 6.31 32.63 0.88
N GLU A 137 7.05 31.57 0.69
CA GLU A 137 6.60 30.21 0.97
C GLU A 137 6.42 30.03 2.49
N ILE A 138 5.26 29.50 2.90
CA ILE A 138 4.91 29.22 4.28
C ILE A 138 4.61 27.76 4.57
N GLY A 139 4.53 26.92 3.53
CA GLY A 139 4.33 25.48 3.67
C GLY A 139 4.35 24.78 2.33
N ARG A 140 4.70 23.49 2.35
CA ARG A 140 4.61 22.61 1.20
C ARG A 140 4.38 21.17 1.61
N GLU A 141 3.81 20.40 0.69
CA GLU A 141 3.80 18.94 0.72
C GLU A 141 4.50 18.42 -0.53
N HIS A 142 5.49 17.58 -0.34
CA HIS A 142 6.28 17.02 -1.44
C HIS A 142 5.60 15.86 -2.13
N GLN A 143 4.56 15.28 -1.51
CA GLN A 143 3.93 14.06 -1.97
C GLN A 143 2.54 13.93 -1.37
N ILE A 144 1.57 13.56 -2.19
CA ILE A 144 0.23 13.21 -1.70
C ILE A 144 0.24 11.75 -1.27
N THR A 145 0.01 11.50 0.00
CA THR A 145 -0.01 10.16 0.61
C THR A 145 -1.38 9.74 1.10
N THR A 146 -2.41 10.57 0.89
CA THR A 146 -3.77 10.30 1.33
C THR A 146 -4.80 10.99 0.45
N PHE A 147 -5.90 10.30 0.17
CA PHE A 147 -7.09 10.89 -0.44
C PHE A 147 -8.17 11.21 0.60
N HIS A 148 -7.86 11.03 1.89
CA HIS A 148 -8.77 11.31 2.98
C HIS A 148 -8.87 12.81 3.23
N PRO A 149 -10.06 13.45 3.07
CA PRO A 149 -10.20 14.90 3.16
C PRO A 149 -9.68 15.48 4.49
N ALA A 150 -10.00 14.85 5.62
CA ALA A 150 -9.58 15.35 6.93
C ALA A 150 -8.05 15.42 7.06
N ARG A 151 -7.33 14.45 6.51
CA ARG A 151 -5.87 14.37 6.59
C ARG A 151 -5.21 15.30 5.59
N PHE A 152 -5.78 15.39 4.38
CA PHE A 152 -5.33 16.34 3.36
C PHE A 152 -5.49 17.80 3.84
N LEU A 153 -6.61 18.12 4.50
CA LEU A 153 -6.88 19.48 4.97
C LEU A 153 -6.15 19.87 6.27
N ALA A 154 -5.73 18.90 7.09
CA ALA A 154 -5.10 19.18 8.38
C ALA A 154 -3.90 20.14 8.31
N PRO A 155 -2.90 19.96 7.42
CA PRO A 155 -1.78 20.90 7.32
C PRO A 155 -2.22 22.28 6.82
N LEU A 156 -3.19 22.37 5.92
CA LEU A 156 -3.71 23.64 5.41
C LEU A 156 -4.46 24.42 6.50
N ALA A 157 -5.35 23.77 7.22
CA ALA A 157 -6.06 24.37 8.35
C ALA A 157 -5.09 24.88 9.43
N LYS A 158 -4.04 24.11 9.72
CA LYS A 158 -2.97 24.53 10.64
C LYS A 158 -2.25 25.79 10.15
N LEU A 159 -1.92 25.89 8.88
CA LEU A 159 -1.29 27.08 8.29
C LEU A 159 -2.19 28.31 8.43
N MET A 160 -3.49 28.13 8.24
CA MET A 160 -4.49 29.20 8.34
C MET A 160 -4.94 29.48 9.76
N LYS A 161 -4.54 28.67 10.74
CA LYS A 161 -4.98 28.72 12.13
C LYS A 161 -6.50 28.61 12.26
N THR A 162 -7.10 27.79 11.43
CA THR A 162 -8.52 27.45 11.44
C THR A 162 -8.72 26.02 11.94
N GLU A 163 -9.93 25.67 12.30
CA GLU A 163 -10.29 24.28 12.53
C GLU A 163 -10.24 23.52 11.21
N ASN A 164 -9.83 22.25 11.26
CA ASN A 164 -9.93 21.38 10.08
C ASN A 164 -11.41 21.02 9.86
N PRO A 165 -12.04 21.48 8.77
CA PRO A 165 -13.48 21.29 8.55
C PRO A 165 -13.88 19.82 8.35
N ALA A 166 -12.91 18.95 8.13
CA ALA A 166 -13.13 17.52 7.98
C ALA A 166 -12.56 16.69 9.15
N ALA A 167 -12.15 17.33 10.25
CA ALA A 167 -11.50 16.64 11.37
C ALA A 167 -12.41 15.66 12.11
N ASP A 168 -13.71 15.97 12.14
CA ASP A 168 -14.75 15.12 12.68
C ASP A 168 -15.27 14.08 11.66
N ASN A 169 -14.72 14.09 10.45
CA ASN A 169 -15.16 13.29 9.31
C ASN A 169 -16.67 13.32 9.05
N GLN A 170 -17.36 14.31 9.58
CA GLN A 170 -18.75 14.51 9.20
C GLN A 170 -18.78 14.85 7.70
N PRO A 171 -19.46 14.04 6.89
CA PRO A 171 -19.67 14.38 5.50
C PRO A 171 -20.58 15.59 5.48
N GLY A 172 -20.13 16.80 5.22
CA GLY A 172 -20.96 17.96 5.09
C GLY A 172 -22.13 18.03 6.09
N ASN A 173 -22.88 19.07 6.11
CA ASN A 173 -24.11 19.06 6.89
C ASN A 173 -24.99 17.90 6.40
N ALA A 174 -25.29 16.92 7.25
CA ALA A 174 -26.23 15.85 6.90
C ALA A 174 -27.62 16.40 6.50
N ASP A 175 -27.87 17.66 6.82
CA ASP A 175 -29.03 18.41 6.37
C ASP A 175 -28.92 18.91 4.91
N ASP A 176 -27.72 18.80 4.29
CA ASP A 176 -27.56 19.08 2.87
C ASP A 176 -28.02 17.88 2.02
N PRO A 177 -29.10 18.02 1.20
CA PRO A 177 -29.66 16.91 0.43
C PRO A 177 -28.65 16.28 -0.55
N ALA A 178 -27.77 17.07 -1.16
CA ALA A 178 -26.78 16.57 -2.11
C ALA A 178 -25.73 15.69 -1.42
N THR A 179 -25.27 16.09 -0.23
CA THR A 179 -24.37 15.29 0.59
C THR A 179 -25.05 14.01 1.08
N ALA A 180 -26.30 14.09 1.51
CA ALA A 180 -27.08 12.92 1.92
C ALA A 180 -27.26 11.92 0.76
N GLY A 181 -27.65 12.41 -0.42
CA GLY A 181 -27.79 11.57 -1.64
C GLY A 181 -26.47 10.91 -2.04
N TRP A 182 -25.35 11.63 -1.99
CA TRP A 182 -24.03 11.06 -2.26
C TRP A 182 -23.71 9.89 -1.31
N LEU A 183 -23.87 10.11 0.00
CA LEU A 183 -23.58 9.09 1.02
C LEU A 183 -24.50 7.89 0.94
N THR A 184 -25.80 8.12 0.64
CA THR A 184 -26.76 7.04 0.42
C THR A 184 -26.33 6.19 -0.79
N GLY A 185 -25.93 6.83 -1.89
CA GLY A 185 -25.41 6.15 -3.07
C GLY A 185 -24.15 5.32 -2.75
N VAL A 186 -23.19 5.91 -2.03
CA VAL A 186 -21.99 5.17 -1.56
C VAL A 186 -22.38 3.98 -0.69
N THR A 187 -23.32 4.17 0.24
CA THR A 187 -23.80 3.11 1.13
C THR A 187 -24.45 1.97 0.35
N HIS A 188 -25.27 2.29 -0.65
CA HIS A 188 -25.85 1.29 -1.55
C HIS A 188 -24.78 0.55 -2.35
N TRP A 189 -23.82 1.27 -2.94
CA TRP A 189 -22.75 0.68 -3.74
C TRP A 189 -21.94 -0.35 -2.94
N ILE A 190 -21.42 0.05 -1.80
CA ILE A 190 -20.62 -0.84 -0.96
C ILE A 190 -21.45 -1.95 -0.30
N SER A 191 -22.80 -1.85 -0.33
CA SER A 191 -23.75 -2.91 0.07
C SER A 191 -24.20 -3.80 -1.09
N GLN A 192 -23.54 -3.76 -2.24
CA GLN A 192 -23.87 -4.53 -3.44
C GLN A 192 -25.28 -4.23 -4.01
N ARG A 193 -25.81 -3.05 -3.73
CA ARG A 193 -27.08 -2.55 -4.26
C ARG A 193 -26.80 -1.53 -5.35
N GLU A 194 -26.26 -2.04 -6.48
CA GLU A 194 -25.75 -1.17 -7.57
C GLU A 194 -26.86 -0.32 -8.21
N GLU A 195 -28.06 -0.91 -8.43
CA GLU A 195 -29.17 -0.18 -9.04
C GLU A 195 -29.63 0.99 -8.17
N GLU A 196 -29.72 0.77 -6.85
CA GLU A 196 -30.09 1.80 -5.89
C GLU A 196 -29.00 2.87 -5.80
N ALA A 197 -27.72 2.50 -5.79
CA ALA A 197 -26.60 3.44 -5.79
C ALA A 197 -26.65 4.34 -7.03
N ARG A 198 -26.85 3.75 -8.21
CA ARG A 198 -26.97 4.50 -9.47
C ARG A 198 -28.19 5.41 -9.48
N ALA A 199 -29.31 4.98 -8.91
CA ALA A 199 -30.52 5.80 -8.79
C ALA A 199 -30.27 7.04 -7.93
N GLU A 200 -29.65 6.89 -6.76
CA GLU A 200 -29.29 8.01 -5.88
C GLU A 200 -28.31 8.98 -6.54
N TRP A 201 -27.26 8.47 -7.18
CA TRP A 201 -26.29 9.33 -7.88
C TRP A 201 -26.90 10.01 -9.10
N THR A 202 -27.83 9.35 -9.81
CA THR A 202 -28.56 9.98 -10.90
C THR A 202 -29.44 11.13 -10.40
N ALA A 203 -30.23 10.88 -9.35
CA ALA A 203 -31.05 11.91 -8.72
C ALA A 203 -30.18 13.11 -8.27
N LEU A 204 -29.03 12.84 -7.63
CA LEU A 204 -28.09 13.89 -7.23
C LEU A 204 -27.60 14.72 -8.42
N THR A 205 -27.28 14.11 -9.56
CA THR A 205 -26.81 14.84 -10.74
C THR A 205 -27.92 15.66 -11.40
N GLU A 206 -29.16 15.21 -11.31
CA GLU A 206 -30.34 15.89 -11.88
C GLU A 206 -30.88 17.02 -10.99
N GLU A 207 -30.95 16.79 -9.69
CA GLU A 207 -31.55 17.71 -8.73
C GLU A 207 -30.56 18.77 -8.23
N HIS A 208 -29.25 18.47 -8.22
CA HIS A 208 -28.20 19.35 -7.72
C HIS A 208 -27.02 19.46 -8.71
N PRO A 209 -27.24 19.82 -10.00
CA PRO A 209 -26.22 19.71 -11.06
C PRO A 209 -24.98 20.58 -10.83
N ASP A 210 -25.11 21.66 -10.08
CA ASP A 210 -24.00 22.58 -9.77
C ASP A 210 -23.25 22.21 -8.46
N HIS A 211 -23.73 21.20 -7.73
CA HIS A 211 -23.09 20.79 -6.49
C HIS A 211 -21.80 19.99 -6.77
N PRO A 212 -20.70 20.19 -6.01
CA PRO A 212 -19.45 19.46 -6.22
C PRO A 212 -19.61 17.94 -6.20
N LEU A 213 -20.50 17.41 -5.36
CA LEU A 213 -20.75 15.97 -5.30
C LEU A 213 -21.53 15.44 -6.52
N ALA A 214 -22.26 16.29 -7.25
CA ALA A 214 -22.88 15.88 -8.50
C ALA A 214 -21.84 15.51 -9.56
N TRP A 215 -20.73 16.25 -9.66
CA TRP A 215 -19.63 15.88 -10.54
C TRP A 215 -18.99 14.56 -10.14
N LYS A 216 -18.87 14.33 -8.84
CA LYS A 216 -18.34 13.08 -8.30
C LYS A 216 -19.27 11.92 -8.61
N ALA A 217 -20.58 12.08 -8.38
CA ALA A 217 -21.58 11.08 -8.71
C ALA A 217 -21.59 10.76 -10.23
N ALA A 218 -21.46 11.78 -11.08
CA ALA A 218 -21.35 11.59 -12.52
C ALA A 218 -20.12 10.76 -12.92
N MET A 219 -18.98 10.99 -12.27
CA MET A 219 -17.78 10.16 -12.50
C MET A 219 -18.03 8.68 -12.14
N GLU A 220 -18.70 8.43 -11.03
CA GLU A 220 -19.03 7.03 -10.64
C GLU A 220 -20.00 6.40 -11.65
N LEU A 221 -21.04 7.13 -12.08
CA LEU A 221 -22.00 6.65 -13.08
C LEU A 221 -21.33 6.30 -14.42
N GLU A 222 -20.30 7.04 -14.80
CA GLU A 222 -19.52 6.80 -16.01
C GLU A 222 -18.42 5.75 -15.85
N GLY A 223 -18.21 5.21 -14.65
CA GLY A 223 -17.15 4.25 -14.36
C GLY A 223 -15.75 4.84 -14.25
N HIS A 224 -15.63 6.14 -14.05
CA HIS A 224 -14.36 6.86 -13.91
C HIS A 224 -14.07 7.33 -12.49
N GLY A 225 -15.02 7.18 -11.57
CA GLY A 225 -14.89 7.59 -10.20
C GLY A 225 -14.00 6.63 -9.39
N PRO A 226 -13.50 7.07 -8.21
CA PRO A 226 -12.61 6.25 -7.38
C PRO A 226 -13.27 4.98 -6.86
N PHE A 227 -14.60 4.93 -6.70
CA PHE A 227 -15.28 3.69 -6.29
C PHE A 227 -15.28 2.66 -7.42
N VAL A 228 -15.73 3.03 -8.60
CA VAL A 228 -15.88 2.09 -9.72
C VAL A 228 -14.54 1.78 -10.36
N HIS A 229 -13.70 2.79 -10.59
CA HIS A 229 -12.45 2.60 -11.34
C HIS A 229 -11.29 2.11 -10.48
N ALA A 230 -11.09 2.71 -9.32
CA ALA A 230 -9.97 2.34 -8.45
C ALA A 230 -10.30 1.15 -7.55
N PHE A 231 -11.57 0.89 -7.33
CA PHE A 231 -12.06 -0.08 -6.39
C PHE A 231 -13.22 -0.89 -6.99
N GLU A 232 -12.98 -1.50 -8.15
CA GLU A 232 -13.96 -2.33 -8.86
C GLU A 232 -14.64 -3.36 -7.95
N THR A 233 -13.88 -3.84 -6.95
CA THR A 233 -14.32 -4.81 -5.98
C THR A 233 -15.31 -4.27 -4.93
N TYR A 234 -15.57 -2.96 -4.88
CA TYR A 234 -16.56 -2.42 -3.95
C TYR A 234 -17.97 -2.93 -4.20
N ALA A 235 -18.32 -3.19 -5.43
CA ALA A 235 -19.60 -3.79 -5.76
C ALA A 235 -19.78 -5.18 -5.13
N GLU A 236 -18.70 -5.82 -4.75
CA GLU A 236 -18.65 -7.14 -4.12
C GLU A 236 -18.58 -7.08 -2.59
N LEU A 237 -18.53 -5.87 -1.99
CA LEU A 237 -18.54 -5.74 -0.53
C LEU A 237 -19.86 -6.24 0.05
N SER A 238 -19.75 -7.04 1.10
CA SER A 238 -20.91 -7.54 1.84
C SER A 238 -21.69 -6.38 2.46
N ALA A 239 -23.03 -6.43 2.34
CA ALA A 239 -23.92 -5.52 3.05
C ALA A 239 -23.70 -5.52 4.56
N LYS A 240 -23.25 -6.65 5.13
CA LYS A 240 -22.91 -6.82 6.54
C LYS A 240 -21.86 -5.81 7.03
N ALA A 241 -20.92 -5.38 6.16
CA ALA A 241 -19.93 -4.35 6.51
C ALA A 241 -20.52 -2.99 6.85
N LEU A 242 -21.75 -2.76 6.45
CA LEU A 242 -22.43 -1.47 6.61
C LEU A 242 -23.61 -1.52 7.57
N GLU A 243 -23.88 -2.69 8.12
CA GLU A 243 -24.88 -2.78 9.19
C GLU A 243 -24.43 -1.88 10.34
N PRO A 244 -25.36 -1.17 10.98
CA PRO A 244 -25.07 -0.42 12.19
C PRO A 244 -24.41 -1.35 13.21
N SER A 245 -23.48 -0.81 13.98
CA SER A 245 -22.95 -1.48 15.17
C SER A 245 -24.10 -1.95 16.07
N ALA A 246 -23.86 -2.92 16.94
CA ALA A 246 -24.87 -3.50 17.83
C ALA A 246 -25.63 -2.46 18.68
N ASP A 247 -25.07 -1.27 18.85
CA ASP A 247 -25.69 -0.10 19.52
C ASP A 247 -26.55 0.77 18.57
N GLY A 248 -26.67 0.39 17.29
CA GLY A 248 -27.47 1.12 16.29
C GLY A 248 -26.78 2.35 15.72
N THR A 249 -25.49 2.58 16.02
CA THR A 249 -24.72 3.69 15.43
C THR A 249 -24.04 3.26 14.15
N THR A 250 -24.04 4.13 13.14
CA THR A 250 -23.18 4.01 11.96
C THR A 250 -22.03 4.97 12.11
N SER A 251 -20.80 4.45 12.05
CA SER A 251 -19.63 5.32 12.04
C SER A 251 -19.63 6.18 10.77
N PRO A 252 -19.43 7.51 10.91
CA PRO A 252 -19.26 8.37 9.74
C PRO A 252 -18.09 7.90 8.89
N PRO A 253 -18.13 8.04 7.54
CA PRO A 253 -17.01 7.71 6.70
C PRO A 253 -15.71 8.37 7.18
N GLY A 254 -14.70 7.54 7.49
CA GLY A 254 -13.35 7.98 7.84
C GLY A 254 -13.04 8.12 9.32
N VAL A 255 -14.01 7.96 10.23
CA VAL A 255 -13.76 7.80 11.68
C VAL A 255 -14.27 6.43 12.09
N TYR A 256 -13.35 5.55 12.40
CA TYR A 256 -13.67 4.16 12.69
C TYR A 256 -13.05 3.75 14.02
N SER A 257 -13.82 3.01 14.82
CA SER A 257 -13.26 2.22 15.90
C SER A 257 -12.41 1.08 15.33
N GLU A 258 -11.57 0.47 16.15
CA GLU A 258 -10.82 -0.72 15.71
C GLU A 258 -11.77 -1.85 15.30
N GLN A 259 -12.88 -2.03 16.03
CA GLN A 259 -13.88 -3.04 15.67
C GLN A 259 -14.52 -2.77 14.31
N ASP A 260 -14.89 -1.51 14.02
CA ASP A 260 -15.39 -1.13 12.69
C ASP A 260 -14.38 -1.45 11.59
N LEU A 261 -13.08 -1.21 11.83
CA LEU A 261 -12.03 -1.51 10.85
C LEU A 261 -11.90 -3.02 10.62
N TRP A 262 -12.02 -3.84 11.67
CA TRP A 262 -12.06 -5.29 11.54
C TRP A 262 -13.25 -5.74 10.71
N ASP A 263 -14.46 -5.31 11.06
CA ASP A 263 -15.69 -5.73 10.40
C ASP A 263 -15.70 -5.32 8.93
N ARG A 264 -15.33 -4.09 8.62
CA ARG A 264 -15.24 -3.57 7.25
C ARG A 264 -14.17 -4.27 6.43
N SER A 265 -12.99 -4.49 7.01
CA SER A 265 -11.90 -5.17 6.33
C SER A 265 -12.24 -6.63 6.03
N VAL A 266 -12.84 -7.33 6.96
CA VAL A 266 -13.27 -8.73 6.77
C VAL A 266 -14.38 -8.81 5.71
N ALA A 267 -15.40 -7.96 5.80
CA ALA A 267 -16.46 -7.91 4.80
C ALA A 267 -15.90 -7.59 3.39
N PHE A 268 -14.95 -6.66 3.29
CA PHE A 268 -14.25 -6.38 2.04
C PHE A 268 -13.51 -7.62 1.51
N LEU A 269 -12.75 -8.31 2.34
CA LEU A 269 -12.04 -9.52 1.91
C LEU A 269 -13.00 -10.64 1.49
N LEU A 270 -14.11 -10.83 2.20
CA LEU A 270 -15.13 -11.81 1.82
C LEU A 270 -15.77 -11.51 0.46
N ALA A 271 -16.10 -10.23 0.23
CA ALA A 271 -16.74 -9.79 -1.01
C ALA A 271 -15.80 -9.82 -2.21
N THR A 272 -14.50 -9.58 -2.00
CA THR A 272 -13.51 -9.48 -3.08
C THR A 272 -12.82 -10.79 -3.40
N GLN A 273 -13.04 -11.84 -2.58
CA GLN A 273 -12.54 -13.17 -2.87
C GLN A 273 -13.17 -13.72 -4.15
N ARG A 274 -12.35 -14.13 -5.11
CA ARG A 274 -12.81 -14.78 -6.34
C ARG A 274 -13.41 -16.16 -6.03
N SER A 275 -14.28 -16.65 -6.90
CA SER A 275 -14.94 -17.96 -6.73
C SER A 275 -13.95 -19.13 -6.57
N HIS A 276 -12.74 -19.02 -7.15
CA HIS A 276 -11.66 -20.00 -7.00
C HIS A 276 -10.84 -19.83 -5.70
N GLY A 277 -11.13 -18.85 -4.88
CA GLY A 277 -10.53 -18.66 -3.54
C GLY A 277 -9.41 -17.63 -3.45
N GLY A 278 -8.92 -17.09 -4.57
CA GLY A 278 -7.84 -16.08 -4.58
C GLY A 278 -8.34 -14.64 -4.48
N TRP A 279 -7.43 -13.71 -4.20
CA TRP A 279 -7.60 -12.27 -4.30
C TRP A 279 -6.69 -11.73 -5.39
N GLU A 280 -7.26 -11.12 -6.42
CA GLU A 280 -6.61 -10.79 -7.68
C GLU A 280 -6.91 -9.35 -8.12
N ASP A 281 -6.92 -8.41 -7.17
CA ASP A 281 -7.14 -6.98 -7.45
C ASP A 281 -5.84 -6.21 -7.76
N SER A 282 -4.70 -6.88 -7.67
CA SER A 282 -3.40 -6.28 -8.03
C SER A 282 -3.23 -6.17 -9.53
N THR A 283 -2.63 -5.07 -9.94
CA THR A 283 -2.11 -4.87 -11.30
C THR A 283 -0.60 -4.64 -11.30
N TYR A 284 0.05 -4.95 -10.19
CA TYR A 284 1.49 -4.86 -10.04
C TYR A 284 2.17 -5.95 -10.88
N ASP A 285 2.77 -5.54 -11.96
CA ASP A 285 3.42 -6.39 -12.94
C ASP A 285 4.84 -5.89 -13.20
N PHE A 286 5.70 -6.04 -12.20
CA PHE A 286 7.09 -5.64 -12.35
C PHE A 286 7.75 -6.42 -13.48
N GLY A 287 8.19 -5.72 -14.52
CA GLY A 287 8.83 -6.35 -15.68
C GLY A 287 7.92 -7.10 -16.66
N GLY A 288 6.66 -7.35 -16.33
CA GLY A 288 5.70 -8.02 -17.21
C GLY A 288 4.55 -8.70 -16.46
N THR A 289 3.49 -9.04 -17.21
CA THR A 289 2.26 -9.65 -16.64
C THR A 289 2.46 -11.10 -16.19
N ASP A 290 3.59 -11.71 -16.47
CA ASP A 290 3.95 -13.06 -16.07
C ASP A 290 4.22 -13.18 -14.55
N GLY A 291 4.54 -12.09 -13.87
CA GLY A 291 4.69 -12.02 -12.41
C GLY A 291 3.35 -12.05 -11.67
N LEU A 292 2.25 -11.61 -12.29
CA LEU A 292 0.95 -11.48 -11.62
C LEU A 292 0.46 -12.74 -10.91
N PRO A 293 0.57 -13.98 -11.46
CA PRO A 293 0.16 -15.18 -10.75
C PRO A 293 0.87 -15.32 -9.38
N ASN A 294 2.16 -15.01 -9.31
CA ASN A 294 2.95 -15.07 -8.09
C ASN A 294 2.52 -13.98 -7.09
N VAL A 295 2.25 -12.78 -7.58
CA VAL A 295 1.70 -11.67 -6.78
C VAL A 295 0.34 -12.05 -6.20
N PHE A 296 -0.55 -12.68 -6.98
CA PHE A 296 -1.87 -13.11 -6.51
C PHE A 296 -1.76 -14.19 -5.42
N VAL A 297 -0.83 -15.15 -5.53
CA VAL A 297 -0.60 -16.14 -4.47
C VAL A 297 -0.09 -15.46 -3.19
N ALA A 298 0.83 -14.51 -3.31
CA ALA A 298 1.35 -13.76 -2.16
C ALA A 298 0.24 -12.96 -1.47
N ILE A 299 -0.55 -12.19 -2.22
CA ILE A 299 -1.67 -11.40 -1.69
C ILE A 299 -2.73 -12.31 -1.08
N SER A 300 -3.10 -13.40 -1.76
CA SER A 300 -4.08 -14.36 -1.22
C SER A 300 -3.59 -15.00 0.08
N SER A 301 -2.31 -15.26 0.20
CA SER A 301 -1.70 -15.74 1.45
C SER A 301 -1.80 -14.71 2.57
N ILE A 302 -1.56 -13.43 2.28
CA ILE A 302 -1.69 -12.32 3.24
C ILE A 302 -3.14 -12.15 3.67
N CYS A 303 -4.11 -12.15 2.74
CA CYS A 303 -5.53 -12.08 3.06
C CYS A 303 -5.99 -13.28 3.90
N THR A 304 -5.46 -14.47 3.60
CA THR A 304 -5.73 -15.68 4.40
C THR A 304 -5.27 -15.49 5.84
N ILE A 305 -4.08 -14.92 6.07
CA ILE A 305 -3.62 -14.60 7.44
C ILE A 305 -4.60 -13.63 8.12
N GLY A 306 -5.01 -12.56 7.45
CA GLY A 306 -5.98 -11.61 8.00
C GLY A 306 -7.29 -12.26 8.44
N LEU A 307 -7.85 -13.14 7.60
CA LEU A 307 -9.08 -13.89 7.93
C LEU A 307 -8.87 -14.94 9.04
N LEU A 308 -7.72 -15.61 9.08
CA LEU A 308 -7.37 -16.55 10.17
C LEU A 308 -7.29 -15.83 11.52
N GLU A 309 -6.66 -14.66 11.55
CA GLU A 309 -6.56 -13.83 12.75
C GLU A 309 -7.94 -13.34 13.20
N HIS A 310 -8.81 -12.99 12.26
CA HIS A 310 -10.19 -12.64 12.58
C HIS A 310 -10.95 -13.83 13.16
N SER A 311 -10.93 -14.98 12.48
CA SER A 311 -11.59 -16.21 12.96
C SER A 311 -11.15 -16.60 14.37
N ALA A 312 -9.86 -16.45 14.69
CA ALA A 312 -9.32 -16.76 16.01
C ALA A 312 -9.79 -15.80 17.13
N ARG A 313 -10.35 -14.65 16.79
CA ARG A 313 -10.90 -13.68 17.76
C ARG A 313 -12.37 -13.92 18.10
N LEU A 314 -13.05 -14.72 17.31
CA LEU A 314 -14.48 -14.98 17.48
C LEU A 314 -14.71 -16.09 18.50
N ASP A 315 -15.71 -15.91 19.38
CA ASP A 315 -16.14 -16.96 20.30
C ASP A 315 -16.82 -18.13 19.57
N GLU A 316 -17.53 -17.81 18.47
CA GLU A 316 -18.18 -18.78 17.60
C GLU A 316 -17.73 -18.60 16.15
N PRO A 317 -17.53 -19.68 15.38
CA PRO A 317 -17.11 -19.59 13.99
C PRO A 317 -18.13 -18.83 13.12
N ASP A 318 -17.64 -17.91 12.29
CA ASP A 318 -18.42 -17.28 11.23
C ASP A 318 -18.39 -18.17 9.99
N ALA A 319 -19.55 -18.63 9.54
CA ALA A 319 -19.67 -19.58 8.43
C ALA A 319 -19.11 -19.04 7.10
N ASP A 320 -19.26 -17.73 6.85
CA ASP A 320 -18.76 -17.09 5.63
C ASP A 320 -17.25 -16.98 5.64
N VAL A 321 -16.67 -16.63 6.79
CA VAL A 321 -15.21 -16.61 7.01
C VAL A 321 -14.63 -18.01 6.86
N GLU A 322 -15.25 -19.03 7.46
CA GLU A 322 -14.78 -20.41 7.36
C GLU A 322 -14.82 -20.92 5.90
N ALA A 323 -15.90 -20.65 5.19
CA ALA A 323 -16.01 -21.01 3.77
C ALA A 323 -14.99 -20.28 2.90
N ALA A 324 -14.69 -19.01 3.21
CA ALA A 324 -13.67 -18.24 2.52
C ALA A 324 -12.27 -18.79 2.79
N LEU A 325 -11.96 -19.15 4.02
CA LEU A 325 -10.70 -19.77 4.41
C LEU A 325 -10.45 -21.11 3.72
N GLU A 326 -11.46 -21.97 3.62
CA GLU A 326 -11.32 -23.25 2.90
C GLU A 326 -11.06 -23.05 1.41
N ARG A 327 -11.76 -22.09 0.77
CA ARG A 327 -11.46 -21.74 -0.63
C ARG A 327 -10.06 -21.16 -0.80
N ALA A 328 -9.65 -20.28 0.11
CA ALA A 328 -8.33 -19.67 0.11
C ALA A 328 -7.22 -20.72 0.24
N LEU A 329 -7.37 -21.65 1.18
CA LEU A 329 -6.42 -22.76 1.35
C LEU A 329 -6.28 -23.58 0.08
N GLY A 330 -7.40 -23.89 -0.61
CA GLY A 330 -7.39 -24.57 -1.89
C GLY A 330 -6.59 -23.81 -2.95
N TYR A 331 -6.80 -22.49 -3.05
CA TYR A 331 -6.12 -21.63 -4.02
C TYR A 331 -4.61 -21.52 -3.76
N ILE A 332 -4.20 -21.14 -2.54
CA ILE A 332 -2.78 -20.93 -2.23
C ILE A 332 -1.98 -22.24 -2.19
N SER A 333 -2.64 -23.38 -2.01
CA SER A 333 -1.99 -24.70 -2.03
C SER A 333 -1.83 -25.30 -3.43
N ASP A 334 -2.46 -24.73 -4.44
CA ASP A 334 -2.40 -25.20 -5.83
C ASP A 334 -1.10 -24.73 -6.50
N GLU A 335 -0.18 -25.67 -6.75
CA GLU A 335 1.10 -25.37 -7.40
C GLU A 335 0.95 -24.75 -8.80
N ALA A 336 -0.15 -25.03 -9.49
CA ALA A 336 -0.39 -24.49 -10.82
C ALA A 336 -0.64 -22.98 -10.81
N LYS A 337 -0.86 -22.38 -9.63
CA LYS A 337 -1.00 -20.93 -9.45
C LYS A 337 0.33 -20.20 -9.40
N ILE A 338 1.43 -20.91 -9.16
CA ILE A 338 2.78 -20.33 -9.06
C ILE A 338 3.46 -20.43 -10.43
N ASN A 339 3.77 -19.30 -11.03
CA ASN A 339 4.58 -19.25 -12.24
C ASN A 339 6.07 -19.41 -11.87
N ARG A 340 6.61 -20.62 -12.13
CA ARG A 340 8.02 -20.93 -11.82
C ARG A 340 9.01 -20.36 -12.84
N GLU A 341 8.55 -19.83 -13.97
CA GLU A 341 9.38 -19.18 -14.98
C GLU A 341 9.65 -17.71 -14.63
N ASP A 342 8.76 -17.09 -13.86
CA ASP A 342 8.99 -15.76 -13.28
C ASP A 342 9.95 -15.86 -12.09
N THR A 343 11.13 -15.25 -12.22
CA THR A 343 12.17 -15.29 -11.19
C THR A 343 12.12 -14.10 -10.23
N ASP A 344 11.28 -13.12 -10.51
CA ASP A 344 11.24 -11.86 -9.76
C ASP A 344 10.22 -11.91 -8.62
N GLU A 345 8.97 -12.32 -8.87
CA GLU A 345 7.90 -12.38 -7.87
C GLU A 345 7.70 -13.77 -7.25
N GLN A 346 8.27 -14.82 -7.84
CA GLN A 346 8.16 -16.21 -7.34
C GLN A 346 8.55 -16.34 -5.87
N PHE A 347 9.56 -15.59 -5.45
CA PHE A 347 9.99 -15.54 -4.06
C PHE A 347 8.83 -15.19 -3.12
N PHE A 348 8.07 -14.15 -3.44
CA PHE A 348 6.97 -13.68 -2.59
C PHE A 348 5.85 -14.71 -2.50
N ALA A 349 5.55 -15.41 -3.61
CA ALA A 349 4.58 -16.50 -3.58
C ALA A 349 4.99 -17.58 -2.56
N HIS A 350 6.21 -18.07 -2.61
CA HIS A 350 6.68 -19.11 -1.68
C HIS A 350 6.80 -18.63 -0.23
N ALA A 351 7.33 -17.43 -0.02
CA ALA A 351 7.53 -16.88 1.33
C ALA A 351 6.21 -16.64 2.05
N TYR A 352 5.26 -15.96 1.42
CA TYR A 352 3.97 -15.67 2.04
C TYR A 352 3.07 -16.91 2.13
N LEU A 353 3.14 -17.84 1.18
CA LEU A 353 2.50 -19.14 1.29
C LEU A 353 3.00 -19.88 2.55
N ALA A 354 4.32 -20.00 2.74
CA ALA A 354 4.89 -20.65 3.91
C ALA A 354 4.43 -19.98 5.22
N ARG A 355 4.36 -18.66 5.25
CA ARG A 355 3.89 -17.90 6.42
C ARG A 355 2.40 -18.12 6.70
N ALA A 356 1.55 -18.10 5.65
CA ALA A 356 0.12 -18.36 5.79
C ALA A 356 -0.16 -19.77 6.32
N LEU A 357 0.52 -20.78 5.77
CA LEU A 357 0.35 -22.16 6.21
C LEU A 357 0.89 -22.39 7.64
N THR A 358 2.00 -21.73 8.00
CA THR A 358 2.50 -21.75 9.38
C THR A 358 1.46 -21.15 10.33
N ARG A 359 0.91 -19.98 9.98
CA ARG A 359 -0.12 -19.34 10.80
C ARG A 359 -1.39 -20.16 10.90
N TRP A 360 -1.77 -20.84 9.80
CA TRP A 360 -2.86 -21.81 9.81
C TRP A 360 -2.65 -22.91 10.84
N ILE A 361 -1.48 -23.56 10.86
CA ILE A 361 -1.16 -24.60 11.82
C ILE A 361 -1.19 -24.08 13.27
N GLU A 362 -0.69 -22.87 13.51
CA GLU A 362 -0.68 -22.25 14.84
C GLU A 362 -2.07 -21.99 15.40
N LEU A 363 -2.97 -21.47 14.56
CA LEU A 363 -4.34 -21.12 14.96
C LEU A 363 -5.31 -22.30 14.88
N ARG A 364 -5.00 -23.29 14.02
CA ARG A 364 -5.83 -24.49 13.76
C ARG A 364 -4.97 -25.76 13.84
N PRO A 365 -4.48 -26.12 15.02
CA PRO A 365 -3.58 -27.26 15.16
C PRO A 365 -4.20 -28.60 14.72
N GLY A 366 -5.53 -28.71 14.69
CA GLY A 366 -6.24 -29.86 14.15
C GLY A 366 -6.05 -30.10 12.65
N ASP A 367 -5.72 -29.06 11.90
CA ASP A 367 -5.49 -29.12 10.45
C ASP A 367 -4.02 -29.39 10.08
N LYS A 368 -3.15 -29.59 11.07
CA LYS A 368 -1.71 -29.71 10.86
C LYS A 368 -1.36 -30.76 9.80
N GLU A 369 -1.94 -31.96 9.89
CA GLU A 369 -1.66 -33.06 8.94
C GLU A 369 -2.10 -32.69 7.51
N LYS A 370 -3.21 -31.95 7.36
CA LYS A 370 -3.74 -31.48 6.06
C LYS A 370 -2.79 -30.48 5.40
N VAL A 371 -2.19 -29.59 6.18
CA VAL A 371 -1.44 -28.39 5.72
C VAL A 371 0.06 -28.65 5.60
N THR A 372 0.63 -29.51 6.44
CA THR A 372 2.07 -29.77 6.51
C THR A 372 2.71 -30.14 5.16
N PRO A 373 2.16 -31.00 4.30
CA PRO A 373 2.82 -31.35 3.03
C PRO A 373 3.01 -30.13 2.11
N THR A 374 2.04 -29.22 2.10
CA THR A 374 2.15 -27.98 1.30
C THR A 374 3.19 -27.03 1.92
N LEU A 375 3.26 -26.93 3.25
CA LEU A 375 4.27 -26.11 3.91
C LEU A 375 5.70 -26.66 3.71
N GLU A 376 5.88 -27.99 3.74
CA GLU A 376 7.15 -28.64 3.43
C GLU A 376 7.60 -28.31 2.01
N ARG A 377 6.70 -28.40 1.05
CA ARG A 377 6.98 -28.02 -0.35
C ARG A 377 7.31 -26.54 -0.47
N ALA A 378 6.49 -25.64 0.09
CA ALA A 378 6.71 -24.19 0.01
C ALA A 378 8.07 -23.78 0.59
N THR A 379 8.48 -24.40 1.70
CA THR A 379 9.79 -24.14 2.33
C THR A 379 10.95 -24.72 1.54
N ALA A 380 10.79 -25.91 0.93
CA ALA A 380 11.78 -26.48 0.04
C ALA A 380 11.97 -25.63 -1.23
N ASP A 381 10.88 -25.22 -1.85
CA ASP A 381 10.88 -24.32 -3.01
C ASP A 381 11.53 -22.96 -2.66
N LEU A 382 11.21 -22.40 -1.49
CA LEU A 382 11.83 -21.17 -1.00
C LEU A 382 13.35 -21.33 -0.86
N ILE A 383 13.83 -22.43 -0.30
CA ILE A 383 15.28 -22.72 -0.21
C ILE A 383 15.89 -22.88 -1.60
N ALA A 384 15.21 -23.55 -2.53
CA ALA A 384 15.68 -23.77 -3.90
C ALA A 384 15.88 -22.45 -4.68
N THR A 385 15.13 -21.40 -4.36
CA THR A 385 15.29 -20.06 -4.98
C THR A 385 16.47 -19.25 -4.41
N GLN A 386 17.18 -19.76 -3.38
CA GLN A 386 18.33 -19.07 -2.80
C GLN A 386 19.50 -18.93 -3.79
N GLY A 387 19.94 -17.72 -4.03
CA GLY A 387 21.05 -17.45 -4.94
C GLY A 387 22.41 -17.94 -4.44
N LYS A 388 23.39 -18.03 -5.35
CA LYS A 388 24.78 -18.43 -5.03
C LYS A 388 25.45 -17.52 -4.01
N SER A 389 25.03 -16.25 -3.92
CA SER A 389 25.51 -15.29 -2.93
C SER A 389 25.01 -15.56 -1.50
N GLY A 390 24.11 -16.51 -1.33
CA GLY A 390 23.41 -16.76 -0.09
C GLY A 390 22.18 -15.87 0.15
N ALA A 391 21.99 -14.84 -0.67
CA ALA A 391 20.80 -14.00 -0.65
C ALA A 391 19.66 -14.65 -1.43
N TRP A 392 18.44 -14.26 -1.09
CA TRP A 392 17.31 -14.33 -1.99
C TRP A 392 17.22 -13.03 -2.80
N ALA A 393 16.57 -13.11 -3.94
CA ALA A 393 16.49 -12.03 -4.91
C ALA A 393 15.03 -11.73 -5.27
N HIS A 394 14.79 -10.45 -5.50
CA HIS A 394 13.72 -9.88 -6.29
C HIS A 394 14.45 -8.96 -7.27
N GLU A 395 14.47 -9.30 -8.56
CA GLU A 395 15.36 -8.78 -9.62
C GLU A 395 16.86 -9.01 -9.36
N TYR A 396 17.33 -8.71 -8.17
CA TYR A 396 18.72 -8.90 -7.72
C TYR A 396 18.76 -9.21 -6.21
N SER A 397 19.88 -9.74 -5.77
CA SER A 397 20.09 -10.08 -4.36
C SER A 397 19.93 -8.85 -3.45
N ASN A 398 19.03 -8.93 -2.49
CA ASN A 398 18.77 -7.83 -1.57
C ASN A 398 18.41 -8.31 -0.16
N PRO A 399 18.58 -7.45 0.87
CA PRO A 399 18.40 -7.84 2.25
C PRO A 399 16.93 -8.01 2.66
N PHE A 400 15.97 -7.32 2.04
CA PHE A 400 14.59 -7.38 2.49
C PHE A 400 13.96 -8.74 2.15
N VAL A 401 14.05 -9.25 0.92
CA VAL A 401 13.58 -10.61 0.60
C VAL A 401 14.41 -11.69 1.29
N THR A 402 15.73 -11.47 1.48
CA THR A 402 16.56 -12.40 2.25
C THR A 402 16.08 -12.50 3.71
N SER A 403 15.67 -11.38 4.29
CA SER A 403 15.09 -11.37 5.64
C SER A 403 13.74 -12.09 5.70
N ASP A 404 12.87 -11.88 4.69
CA ASP A 404 11.58 -12.56 4.63
C ASP A 404 11.71 -14.08 4.52
N ALA A 405 12.63 -14.54 3.67
CA ALA A 405 12.92 -15.98 3.58
C ALA A 405 13.33 -16.56 4.94
N LEU A 406 14.26 -15.89 5.63
CA LEU A 406 14.74 -16.34 6.93
C LEU A 406 13.65 -16.31 8.00
N ILE A 407 12.75 -15.31 7.97
CA ILE A 407 11.61 -15.23 8.89
C ILE A 407 10.63 -16.37 8.58
N ALA A 408 10.23 -16.56 7.33
CA ALA A 408 9.32 -17.64 6.93
C ALA A 408 9.85 -19.03 7.32
N LEU A 409 11.16 -19.27 7.11
CA LEU A 409 11.81 -20.52 7.50
C LEU A 409 11.88 -20.70 9.03
N ALA A 410 12.04 -19.61 9.79
CA ALA A 410 12.02 -19.67 11.26
C ALA A 410 10.62 -19.99 11.79
N GLU A 411 9.60 -19.43 11.17
CA GLU A 411 8.19 -19.67 11.47
C GLU A 411 7.82 -21.13 11.16
N ALA A 412 8.16 -21.65 9.98
CA ALA A 412 7.94 -23.05 9.61
C ALA A 412 8.63 -24.03 10.56
N LYS A 413 9.88 -23.72 10.95
CA LYS A 413 10.61 -24.52 11.97
C LYS A 413 9.87 -24.55 13.31
N ARG A 414 9.22 -23.47 13.71
CA ARG A 414 8.48 -23.38 14.99
C ARG A 414 7.30 -24.37 15.04
N VAL A 415 6.67 -24.66 13.89
CA VAL A 415 5.59 -25.66 13.79
C VAL A 415 6.09 -27.07 13.43
N GLY A 416 7.41 -27.25 13.33
CA GLY A 416 8.07 -28.54 13.16
C GLY A 416 8.44 -28.90 11.71
N VAL A 417 8.33 -27.98 10.76
CA VAL A 417 8.77 -28.19 9.37
C VAL A 417 10.22 -27.75 9.23
N VAL A 418 11.11 -28.71 8.96
CA VAL A 418 12.57 -28.50 8.94
C VAL A 418 13.14 -29.20 7.69
N PRO A 419 13.21 -28.51 6.54
CA PRO A 419 13.87 -29.04 5.35
C PRO A 419 15.34 -29.45 5.63
N GLU A 420 15.83 -30.45 4.89
CA GLU A 420 17.19 -30.97 5.09
C GLU A 420 18.27 -29.89 4.90
N ASP A 421 18.11 -29.05 3.88
CA ASP A 421 19.05 -27.99 3.54
C ASP A 421 18.91 -26.72 4.39
N LEU A 422 17.94 -26.68 5.32
CA LEU A 422 17.66 -25.49 6.14
C LEU A 422 18.91 -24.94 6.87
N PRO A 423 19.76 -25.75 7.54
CA PRO A 423 20.92 -25.19 8.25
C PRO A 423 21.88 -24.45 7.33
N GLN A 424 22.16 -25.01 6.15
CA GLN A 424 23.06 -24.42 5.17
C GLN A 424 22.45 -23.16 4.53
N ALA A 425 21.16 -23.19 4.20
CA ALA A 425 20.46 -22.04 3.65
C ALA A 425 20.43 -20.86 4.63
N VAL A 426 20.19 -21.13 5.90
CA VAL A 426 20.19 -20.13 6.97
C VAL A 426 21.58 -19.53 7.18
N GLU A 427 22.63 -20.35 7.28
CA GLU A 427 24.00 -19.86 7.43
C GLU A 427 24.37 -18.88 6.31
N ARG A 428 24.12 -19.26 5.06
CA ARG A 428 24.39 -18.41 3.89
C ARG A 428 23.53 -17.14 3.89
N GLY A 429 22.25 -17.26 4.25
CA GLY A 429 21.32 -16.13 4.29
C GLY A 429 21.71 -15.10 5.34
N VAL A 430 22.03 -15.52 6.54
CA VAL A 430 22.51 -14.63 7.62
C VAL A 430 23.82 -13.97 7.22
N ALA A 431 24.78 -14.73 6.66
CA ALA A 431 26.03 -14.16 6.17
C ALA A 431 25.78 -13.07 5.09
N SER A 432 24.83 -13.30 4.19
CA SER A 432 24.42 -12.32 3.18
C SER A 432 23.82 -11.05 3.81
N LEU A 433 22.95 -11.18 4.81
CA LEU A 433 22.39 -10.02 5.52
C LEU A 433 23.48 -9.19 6.21
N LEU A 434 24.43 -9.83 6.84
CA LEU A 434 25.55 -9.15 7.50
C LEU A 434 26.43 -8.36 6.51
N LEU A 435 26.56 -8.82 5.26
CA LEU A 435 27.23 -8.06 4.19
C LEU A 435 26.46 -6.82 3.76
N CYS A 436 25.14 -6.79 3.95
CA CYS A 436 24.28 -5.66 3.60
C CYS A 436 24.15 -4.62 4.71
N ARG A 437 24.67 -4.90 5.91
CA ARG A 437 24.48 -4.08 7.11
C ARG A 437 25.71 -3.27 7.47
N THR A 438 25.54 -1.98 7.79
CA THR A 438 26.58 -1.16 8.42
C THR A 438 26.75 -1.52 9.90
N THR A 439 27.82 -1.06 10.53
CA THR A 439 28.06 -1.22 11.97
C THR A 439 26.98 -0.53 12.83
N GLU A 440 26.40 0.55 12.30
CA GLU A 440 25.35 1.33 12.95
C GLU A 440 23.98 0.65 12.84
N GLY A 441 23.80 -0.26 11.86
CA GLY A 441 22.57 -1.04 11.65
C GLY A 441 21.74 -0.61 10.44
N ALA A 442 22.25 0.28 9.60
CA ALA A 442 21.60 0.59 8.33
C ALA A 442 21.84 -0.53 7.30
N TYR A 443 20.83 -0.82 6.48
CA TYR A 443 20.90 -1.84 5.43
C TYR A 443 20.93 -1.20 4.04
N SER A 444 21.81 -1.68 3.17
CA SER A 444 21.77 -1.32 1.74
C SER A 444 20.48 -1.83 1.09
N TYR A 445 20.09 -1.24 -0.02
CA TYR A 445 18.93 -1.74 -0.78
C TYR A 445 19.27 -3.05 -1.49
N GLY A 446 20.42 -3.14 -2.15
CA GLY A 446 20.92 -4.37 -2.77
C GLY A 446 22.17 -4.88 -2.10
N GLN A 447 22.48 -6.16 -2.30
CA GLN A 447 23.70 -6.76 -1.79
C GLN A 447 24.95 -6.13 -2.45
N PRO A 448 25.92 -5.63 -1.68
CA PRO A 448 27.14 -5.04 -2.24
C PRO A 448 27.95 -6.06 -3.04
N ARG A 449 28.26 -5.76 -4.29
CA ARG A 449 29.09 -6.63 -5.13
C ARG A 449 30.58 -6.59 -4.72
N ARG A 450 31.07 -5.46 -4.24
CA ARG A 450 32.47 -5.24 -3.81
C ARG A 450 32.54 -4.12 -2.79
N GLY A 451 33.51 -4.18 -1.89
CA GLY A 451 33.80 -3.11 -0.92
C GLY A 451 32.91 -3.12 0.31
N LYS A 452 32.91 -2.00 1.02
CA LYS A 452 32.07 -1.81 2.21
C LYS A 452 30.63 -1.45 1.80
N VAL A 453 29.68 -1.96 2.59
CA VAL A 453 28.28 -1.55 2.48
C VAL A 453 28.15 -0.02 2.62
N ARG A 454 27.32 0.58 1.78
CA ARG A 454 26.94 1.98 1.87
C ARG A 454 25.43 2.04 2.07
N ALA A 455 25.03 2.51 3.23
CA ALA A 455 23.64 2.69 3.60
C ALA A 455 23.54 3.81 4.65
N SER A 456 22.44 4.53 4.64
CA SER A 456 22.09 5.48 5.68
C SER A 456 20.92 4.96 6.50
N MET A 457 20.69 5.51 7.69
CA MET A 457 19.55 5.14 8.52
C MET A 457 18.24 5.52 7.83
N GLU A 458 18.21 6.71 7.25
CA GLU A 458 17.08 7.25 6.51
C GLU A 458 16.72 6.34 5.33
N GLY A 459 17.72 5.85 4.61
CA GLY A 459 17.55 4.95 3.46
C GLY A 459 17.21 3.50 3.83
N SER A 460 17.12 3.15 5.11
CA SER A 460 16.88 1.77 5.54
C SER A 460 15.80 1.60 6.60
N VAL A 461 14.92 2.58 6.73
CA VAL A 461 13.87 2.65 7.77
C VAL A 461 13.02 1.39 7.84
N GLY A 462 12.55 0.90 6.70
CA GLY A 462 11.75 -0.33 6.61
C GLY A 462 12.61 -1.60 6.74
N ARG A 463 13.82 -1.60 6.18
CA ARG A 463 14.68 -2.79 6.13
C ARG A 463 15.34 -3.15 7.45
N THR A 464 15.65 -2.16 8.27
CA THR A 464 16.38 -2.39 9.54
C THR A 464 15.60 -3.26 10.52
N PRO A 465 14.30 -3.02 10.82
CA PRO A 465 13.53 -3.90 11.70
C PRO A 465 13.46 -5.34 11.19
N ARG A 466 13.23 -5.52 9.89
CA ARG A 466 13.10 -6.85 9.27
C ARG A 466 14.42 -7.62 9.28
N GLY A 467 15.51 -6.97 8.87
CA GLY A 467 16.84 -7.58 8.88
C GLY A 467 17.28 -8.01 10.27
N GLU A 468 17.07 -7.16 11.27
CA GLU A 468 17.44 -7.47 12.64
C GLU A 468 16.53 -8.53 13.28
N LEU A 469 15.26 -8.60 12.87
CA LEU A 469 14.37 -9.69 13.27
C LEU A 469 14.91 -11.03 12.73
N ALA A 470 15.21 -11.11 11.44
CA ALA A 470 15.76 -12.30 10.81
C ALA A 470 17.07 -12.74 11.48
N ILE A 471 17.99 -11.82 11.72
CA ILE A 471 19.25 -12.12 12.42
C ILE A 471 18.98 -12.56 13.86
N THR A 472 18.07 -11.93 14.58
CA THR A 472 17.74 -12.28 15.97
C THR A 472 17.19 -13.71 16.07
N LEU A 473 16.37 -14.14 15.11
CA LEU A 473 15.79 -15.48 15.08
C LEU A 473 16.83 -16.60 14.88
N TRP A 474 17.90 -16.34 14.13
CA TRP A 474 18.86 -17.36 13.74
C TRP A 474 20.25 -17.20 14.37
N SER A 475 20.69 -15.98 14.57
CA SER A 475 22.02 -15.62 15.07
C SER A 475 21.97 -14.42 16.02
N PRO A 476 21.31 -14.53 17.17
CA PRO A 476 21.02 -13.40 18.06
C PRO A 476 22.27 -12.64 18.56
N LYS A 477 23.43 -13.30 18.55
CA LYS A 477 24.70 -12.67 18.95
C LYS A 477 25.20 -11.65 17.92
N GLU A 478 24.78 -11.79 16.67
CA GLU A 478 25.15 -10.91 15.55
C GLU A 478 24.19 -9.71 15.40
N SER A 479 23.03 -9.72 16.08
CA SER A 479 22.05 -8.63 16.02
C SER A 479 22.54 -7.39 16.75
N ILE A 480 22.22 -6.20 16.21
CA ILE A 480 22.39 -4.92 16.94
C ILE A 480 21.33 -4.74 18.03
N GLY A 481 20.36 -5.64 18.08
CA GLY A 481 19.24 -5.66 19.01
C GLY A 481 17.96 -5.01 18.47
N LEU A 482 16.84 -5.73 18.62
CA LEU A 482 15.53 -5.31 18.11
C LEU A 482 15.08 -3.96 18.66
N LYS A 483 15.39 -3.65 19.93
CA LYS A 483 15.04 -2.34 20.51
C LYS A 483 15.67 -1.19 19.74
N LYS A 484 16.94 -1.34 19.33
CA LYS A 484 17.64 -0.34 18.52
C LYS A 484 17.05 -0.26 17.11
N ALA A 485 16.76 -1.42 16.49
CA ALA A 485 16.18 -1.48 15.17
C ALA A 485 14.80 -0.80 15.08
N VAL A 486 13.94 -1.07 16.07
CA VAL A 486 12.62 -0.40 16.18
C VAL A 486 12.76 1.10 16.40
N ALA A 487 13.70 1.54 17.27
CA ALA A 487 13.95 2.95 17.48
C ALA A 487 14.42 3.65 16.19
N ILE A 488 15.35 3.05 15.44
CA ILE A 488 15.80 3.59 14.14
C ILE A 488 14.61 3.81 13.21
N SER A 489 13.67 2.87 13.15
CA SER A 489 12.51 2.98 12.26
C SER A 489 11.56 4.10 12.66
N PHE A 490 11.32 4.33 13.95
CA PHE A 490 10.50 5.46 14.42
C PHE A 490 11.23 6.79 14.31
N ASP A 491 12.52 6.84 14.65
CA ASP A 491 13.32 8.07 14.64
C ASP A 491 13.52 8.64 13.22
N ASN A 492 13.29 7.82 12.19
CA ASN A 492 13.45 8.18 10.77
C ASN A 492 12.15 7.92 9.96
N GLU A 493 11.00 7.94 10.61
CA GLU A 493 9.72 7.55 9.99
C GLU A 493 9.32 8.44 8.81
N GLU A 494 9.70 9.73 8.83
CA GLU A 494 9.46 10.66 7.74
C GLU A 494 10.07 10.20 6.40
N HIS A 495 11.07 9.31 6.43
CA HIS A 495 11.68 8.75 5.24
C HIS A 495 10.99 7.47 4.75
N LEU A 496 10.07 6.90 5.55
CA LEU A 496 9.19 5.81 5.13
C LEU A 496 7.90 6.34 4.47
N LEU A 497 7.38 7.46 4.94
CA LEU A 497 6.12 8.04 4.46
C LEU A 497 6.07 8.23 2.93
N PRO A 498 7.18 8.56 2.21
CA PRO A 498 7.17 8.64 0.76
C PRO A 498 6.78 7.35 0.02
N ALA A 499 6.88 6.17 0.63
CA ALA A 499 6.42 4.92 0.02
C ALA A 499 4.88 4.77 0.01
N GLN A 500 4.18 5.54 0.84
CA GLN A 500 2.72 5.45 0.95
C GLN A 500 2.03 5.93 -0.34
N LYS A 501 1.11 5.13 -0.87
CA LYS A 501 0.34 5.37 -2.10
C LYS A 501 1.14 5.33 -3.41
N TYR A 502 2.43 5.06 -3.36
CA TYR A 502 3.27 4.97 -4.55
C TYR A 502 3.92 3.60 -4.65
N ASP A 503 4.05 3.10 -5.87
CA ASP A 503 4.78 1.87 -6.17
C ASP A 503 6.26 2.13 -6.37
N ASP A 504 6.63 3.39 -6.57
CA ASP A 504 8.01 3.82 -6.67
C ASP A 504 8.64 3.89 -5.29
N HIS A 505 9.68 3.13 -5.09
CA HIS A 505 10.51 3.15 -3.88
C HIS A 505 11.46 4.35 -3.86
N THR A 506 11.14 5.37 -4.65
CA THR A 506 11.97 6.55 -4.81
C THR A 506 11.67 7.53 -3.70
N SER A 507 12.59 7.63 -2.77
CA SER A 507 12.66 8.75 -1.85
C SER A 507 13.95 9.54 -2.12
N SER A 508 14.03 10.75 -1.59
CA SER A 508 15.28 11.54 -1.59
C SER A 508 16.44 10.83 -0.89
N TYR A 509 16.17 9.74 -0.18
CA TYR A 509 17.10 8.95 0.62
C TYR A 509 17.34 7.54 0.07
N ASN A 510 17.18 7.35 -1.24
CA ASN A 510 17.48 6.09 -1.90
C ASN A 510 16.77 4.88 -1.27
N TYR A 511 15.45 4.82 -1.44
CA TYR A 511 14.67 3.65 -1.05
C TYR A 511 14.60 3.41 0.47
N GLY A 512 14.07 4.37 1.23
CA GLY A 512 13.81 4.24 2.67
C GLY A 512 12.79 3.15 3.00
N GLY A 513 11.84 2.89 2.10
CA GLY A 513 10.85 1.83 2.15
C GLY A 513 10.90 0.88 0.97
N PHE A 514 10.02 -0.13 0.97
CA PHE A 514 9.66 -0.98 -0.16
C PHE A 514 8.19 -0.72 -0.52
N PHE A 515 7.22 -1.49 0.00
CA PHE A 515 5.84 -1.08 0.08
C PHE A 515 5.55 -0.61 1.50
N PHE A 516 4.68 0.37 1.67
CA PHE A 516 4.47 1.00 2.98
C PHE A 516 4.00 0.01 4.05
N TYR A 517 2.97 -0.81 3.75
CA TYR A 517 2.48 -1.82 4.70
C TYR A 517 3.46 -2.99 4.89
N TYR A 518 4.31 -3.27 3.90
CA TYR A 518 5.40 -4.23 4.05
C TYR A 518 6.36 -3.83 5.18
N ASP A 519 6.72 -2.56 5.19
CA ASP A 519 7.65 -2.01 6.18
C ASP A 519 6.97 -1.80 7.54
N LEU A 520 5.66 -1.48 7.56
CA LEU A 520 4.88 -1.46 8.80
C LEU A 520 4.79 -2.83 9.45
N LEU A 521 4.56 -3.90 8.66
CA LEU A 521 4.58 -5.28 9.16
C LEU A 521 5.96 -5.63 9.72
N ALA A 522 7.03 -5.27 9.03
CA ALA A 522 8.39 -5.49 9.49
C ALA A 522 8.65 -4.89 10.88
N ARG A 523 8.22 -3.65 11.08
CA ARG A 523 8.33 -2.98 12.38
C ARG A 523 7.42 -3.60 13.43
N THR A 524 6.19 -3.97 13.06
CA THR A 524 5.22 -4.62 13.95
C THR A 524 5.77 -5.95 14.49
N GLU A 525 6.33 -6.78 13.63
CA GLU A 525 6.92 -8.07 14.01
C GLU A 525 8.18 -7.90 14.89
N ALA A 526 9.01 -6.91 14.56
CA ALA A 526 10.15 -6.58 15.41
C ALA A 526 9.72 -6.09 16.80
N ILE A 527 8.63 -5.32 16.90
CA ILE A 527 8.02 -4.92 18.19
C ILE A 527 7.51 -6.13 18.95
N ALA A 528 6.81 -7.04 18.27
CA ALA A 528 6.28 -8.26 18.88
C ALA A 528 7.40 -9.15 19.47
N ALA A 529 8.53 -9.19 18.80
CA ALA A 529 9.71 -9.95 19.26
C ALA A 529 10.51 -9.26 20.37
N LEU A 530 10.20 -8.02 20.76
CA LEU A 530 10.84 -7.36 21.90
C LEU A 530 10.50 -8.07 23.21
N PRO A 531 11.42 -8.10 24.18
CA PRO A 531 11.11 -8.56 25.53
C PRO A 531 9.92 -7.81 26.15
N LYS A 532 9.07 -8.54 26.90
CA LYS A 532 7.97 -7.91 27.65
C LYS A 532 8.47 -6.75 28.50
N GLY A 533 7.83 -5.59 28.41
CA GLY A 533 8.20 -4.43 29.22
C GLY A 533 7.78 -3.09 28.60
N ALA A 534 8.14 -2.00 29.27
CA ALA A 534 7.70 -0.65 28.92
C ALA A 534 8.09 -0.23 27.47
N ALA A 535 9.25 -0.67 26.98
CA ALA A 535 9.69 -0.34 25.62
C ALA A 535 8.75 -0.98 24.58
N ARG A 536 8.45 -2.29 24.72
CA ARG A 536 7.53 -3.01 23.82
C ARG A 536 6.15 -2.37 23.85
N LYS A 537 5.60 -2.12 25.05
CA LYS A 537 4.27 -1.51 25.20
C LYS A 537 4.19 -0.14 24.52
N ARG A 538 5.20 0.73 24.70
CA ARG A 538 5.24 2.05 24.06
C ARG A 538 5.25 1.93 22.55
N SER A 539 6.21 1.16 22.01
CA SER A 539 6.33 0.98 20.56
C SER A 539 5.07 0.34 19.96
N ALA A 540 4.42 -0.61 20.65
CA ALA A 540 3.16 -1.18 20.22
C ALA A 540 2.04 -0.14 20.20
N THR A 541 1.94 0.72 21.21
CA THR A 541 0.95 1.80 21.26
C THR A 541 1.16 2.80 20.11
N ASP A 542 2.41 3.21 19.86
CA ASP A 542 2.74 4.16 18.78
C ASP A 542 2.42 3.53 17.40
N GLN A 543 2.79 2.27 17.20
CA GLN A 543 2.50 1.52 15.97
C GLN A 543 0.98 1.34 15.75
N HIS A 544 0.24 0.98 16.81
CA HIS A 544 -1.21 0.86 16.75
C HIS A 544 -1.87 2.19 16.38
N LYS A 545 -1.46 3.29 17.03
CA LYS A 545 -1.97 4.62 16.71
C LYS A 545 -1.73 5.00 15.25
N GLN A 546 -0.58 4.65 14.69
CA GLN A 546 -0.30 4.87 13.29
C GLN A 546 -1.24 4.05 12.40
N LEU A 547 -1.38 2.76 12.65
CA LEU A 547 -2.28 1.89 11.88
C LEU A 547 -3.73 2.42 11.89
N MET A 548 -4.23 2.82 13.05
CA MET A 548 -5.56 3.42 13.20
C MET A 548 -5.72 4.74 12.42
N SER A 549 -4.63 5.33 11.99
CA SER A 549 -4.65 6.57 11.20
C SER A 549 -4.61 6.35 9.68
N LEU A 550 -4.50 5.13 9.19
CA LEU A 550 -4.24 4.81 7.78
C LEU A 550 -5.45 4.37 6.94
N PRO A 551 -6.62 3.98 7.52
CA PRO A 551 -7.71 3.51 6.70
C PRO A 551 -8.16 4.58 5.70
N GLU A 552 -8.65 4.13 4.56
CA GLU A 552 -9.33 4.97 3.59
C GLU A 552 -10.69 5.43 4.14
N PHE A 553 -11.35 6.32 3.42
CA PHE A 553 -12.62 6.90 3.87
C PHE A 553 -13.76 5.88 4.09
N ASP A 554 -13.63 4.68 3.59
CA ASP A 554 -14.57 3.56 3.74
C ASP A 554 -14.14 2.54 4.79
N GLY A 555 -13.02 2.76 5.46
CA GLY A 555 -12.55 1.92 6.57
C GLY A 555 -11.72 0.71 6.18
N VAL A 556 -11.36 0.54 4.91
CA VAL A 556 -10.37 -0.47 4.50
C VAL A 556 -9.03 0.20 4.17
N PHE A 557 -8.03 -0.59 3.84
CA PHE A 557 -6.67 -0.10 3.71
C PHE A 557 -6.15 -0.27 2.28
N MET A 558 -5.30 0.66 1.84
CA MET A 558 -4.66 0.61 0.54
C MET A 558 -3.21 1.11 0.65
N ASP A 559 -2.28 0.32 0.18
CA ASP A 559 -0.86 0.71 0.05
C ASP A 559 -0.69 1.61 -1.19
N SER A 560 -0.70 0.99 -2.36
CA SER A 560 -0.83 1.66 -3.64
C SER A 560 -1.96 1.01 -4.44
N HIS A 561 -2.46 1.68 -5.47
CA HIS A 561 -3.51 1.04 -6.27
C HIS A 561 -2.98 0.03 -7.28
N GLU A 562 -1.68 -0.08 -7.48
CA GLU A 562 -1.12 -1.17 -8.26
C GLU A 562 -1.10 -2.48 -7.50
N ILE A 563 -0.61 -2.44 -6.24
CA ILE A 563 -0.56 -3.68 -5.43
C ILE A 563 -1.97 -4.11 -4.98
N GLY A 564 -2.94 -3.20 -4.99
CA GLY A 564 -4.33 -3.48 -4.68
C GLY A 564 -4.70 -3.25 -3.22
N ARG A 565 -6.01 -3.22 -2.99
CA ARG A 565 -6.58 -2.98 -1.66
C ARG A 565 -6.59 -4.24 -0.80
N CYS A 566 -6.71 -5.42 -1.42
CA CYS A 566 -6.65 -6.68 -0.70
C CYS A 566 -5.31 -6.85 0.02
N TYR A 567 -4.21 -6.46 -0.64
CA TYR A 567 -2.89 -6.42 -0.03
C TYR A 567 -2.85 -5.52 1.20
N GLY A 568 -3.20 -4.23 1.04
CA GLY A 568 -3.16 -3.26 2.15
C GLY A 568 -4.05 -3.68 3.32
N THR A 569 -5.25 -4.18 3.03
CA THR A 569 -6.22 -4.64 4.02
C THR A 569 -5.71 -5.88 4.77
N GLY A 570 -5.23 -6.90 4.05
CA GLY A 570 -4.68 -8.11 4.67
C GLY A 570 -3.47 -7.80 5.55
N MET A 571 -2.55 -6.95 5.09
CA MET A 571 -1.37 -6.51 5.87
C MET A 571 -1.77 -5.73 7.13
N ALA A 572 -2.76 -4.84 7.03
CA ALA A 572 -3.23 -4.06 8.18
C ALA A 572 -3.87 -4.96 9.25
N LEU A 573 -4.72 -5.91 8.84
CA LEU A 573 -5.31 -6.90 9.76
C LEU A 573 -4.24 -7.73 10.45
N TRP A 574 -3.23 -8.17 9.71
CA TRP A 574 -2.10 -8.92 10.29
C TRP A 574 -1.33 -8.08 11.32
N CYS A 575 -1.04 -6.81 11.00
CA CYS A 575 -0.39 -5.90 11.95
C CYS A 575 -1.24 -5.69 13.21
N LEU A 576 -2.55 -5.41 13.07
CA LEU A 576 -3.46 -5.21 14.20
C LEU A 576 -3.54 -6.47 15.08
N ALA A 577 -3.71 -7.65 14.47
CA ALA A 577 -3.72 -8.92 15.21
C ALA A 577 -2.42 -9.14 16.00
N THR A 578 -1.28 -8.90 15.34
CA THR A 578 0.03 -9.05 15.98
C THR A 578 0.16 -8.14 17.20
N LEU A 579 -0.28 -6.88 17.11
CA LEU A 579 -0.22 -5.93 18.23
C LEU A 579 -1.18 -6.29 19.36
N ASN A 580 -2.40 -6.70 19.04
CA ASN A 580 -3.42 -7.08 20.04
C ASN A 580 -3.04 -8.34 20.83
N ASN A 581 -2.24 -9.21 20.26
CA ASN A 581 -1.75 -10.42 20.92
C ASN A 581 -0.52 -10.18 21.84
N LEU A 582 -0.11 -8.91 22.06
CA LEU A 582 1.08 -8.58 22.86
C LEU A 582 0.84 -8.41 24.37
N ASP A 583 -0.38 -8.34 24.82
CA ASP A 583 -0.75 -8.09 26.25
C ASP A 583 -0.62 -9.31 27.18
#